data_a3b1f0629516d524e4dd63f3a92becc6
#
_entry.id   a3b1f0629516d524e4dd63f3a92becc6
#
_cell.length_a   1.000
_cell.length_b   1.000
_cell.length_c   1.000
_cell.angle_alpha   90.00
_cell.angle_beta   90.00
_cell.angle_gamma   90.00
#
_symmetry.space_group_name_H-M   'P 1'
#
loop_
_entity.id
_entity.type
_entity.pdbx_description
1 polymer ?
#
loop_
_entity_poly.entity_id
_entity_poly.type
_entity_poly.pdbx_seq_one_letter_code
_entity_poly.pdbx_strand_id
1 'polypeptide(L)'
;MTSGEVHAWNILNRQPVIAKWANGMFTEIASTNDNPAQDKWIGPPLVDLQINGFAGIDFQKDKLSTDELIHATSALESSGCSKFFFTLITNEWDIMTERLARAKELRDKHPKLKQAIAGWHIEGPFLSSETGYCGAHPPNLMLEATVERLTKIREITEKDPVLLTMAPEIEGGLSAFSKARELGFRVSIGHTNAPDNIIRRVTAGGSTGFTHLGNGCPAELKRDDNILWRALENQSLTYSLIPDRWHVSPALFRIIHKLINNKSIYY
;
A
#
# COMPACT_ATOMS: atom_id res chain seq x y z
N MET A 1 6.35 -33.16 0.74
CA MET A 1 7.06 -32.00 0.17
C MET A 1 7.09 -32.17 -1.33
N THR A 2 6.66 -31.19 -2.08
CA THR A 2 6.51 -31.28 -3.54
C THR A 2 7.81 -30.84 -4.21
N SER A 3 8.26 -31.63 -5.18
CA SER A 3 9.25 -31.21 -6.19
C SER A 3 8.56 -31.10 -7.54
N GLY A 4 9.08 -30.28 -8.41
CA GLY A 4 8.53 -30.12 -9.74
C GLY A 4 9.41 -29.27 -10.65
N GLU A 5 8.94 -29.13 -11.89
CA GLU A 5 9.56 -28.32 -12.92
C GLU A 5 8.47 -27.58 -13.71
N VAL A 6 8.77 -26.37 -14.15
CA VAL A 6 7.91 -25.60 -15.03
C VAL A 6 8.73 -24.89 -16.11
N HIS A 7 8.22 -24.92 -17.34
CA HIS A 7 8.68 -24.08 -18.43
C HIS A 7 7.82 -22.82 -18.45
N ALA A 8 8.43 -21.65 -18.35
CA ALA A 8 7.71 -20.38 -18.25
C ALA A 8 8.51 -19.23 -18.88
N TRP A 9 7.80 -18.14 -19.21
CA TRP A 9 8.41 -16.88 -19.61
C TRP A 9 8.84 -16.11 -18.37
N ASN A 10 10.10 -15.70 -18.30
CA ASN A 10 10.57 -14.79 -17.25
C ASN A 10 9.98 -13.40 -17.47
N ILE A 11 9.22 -12.89 -16.49
CA ILE A 11 8.50 -11.61 -16.60
C ILE A 11 9.44 -10.39 -16.76
N LEU A 12 10.68 -10.50 -16.27
CA LEU A 12 11.63 -9.38 -16.28
C LEU A 12 12.28 -9.15 -17.64
N ASN A 13 12.62 -10.22 -18.36
CA ASN A 13 13.36 -10.14 -19.61
C ASN A 13 12.67 -10.83 -20.79
N ARG A 14 11.51 -11.44 -20.56
CA ARG A 14 10.70 -12.15 -21.56
C ARG A 14 11.44 -13.30 -22.26
N GLN A 15 12.44 -13.87 -21.59
CA GLN A 15 13.16 -15.04 -22.09
C GLN A 15 12.54 -16.33 -21.52
N PRO A 16 12.53 -17.43 -22.28
CA PRO A 16 12.05 -18.70 -21.80
C PRO A 16 13.02 -19.29 -20.78
N VAL A 17 12.48 -19.83 -19.70
CA VAL A 17 13.23 -20.46 -18.62
C VAL A 17 12.59 -21.77 -18.16
N ILE A 18 13.42 -22.66 -17.65
CA ILE A 18 13.01 -23.82 -16.87
C ILE A 18 13.30 -23.52 -15.41
N ALA A 19 12.27 -23.62 -14.57
CA ALA A 19 12.43 -23.48 -13.13
C ALA A 19 12.11 -24.81 -12.45
N LYS A 20 13.04 -25.29 -11.62
CA LYS A 20 12.89 -26.50 -10.81
C LYS A 20 12.83 -26.15 -9.34
N TRP A 21 12.06 -26.91 -8.60
CA TRP A 21 11.96 -26.72 -7.15
C TRP A 21 11.90 -28.06 -6.41
N ALA A 22 12.37 -28.03 -5.18
CA ALA A 22 12.23 -29.09 -4.22
C ALA A 22 12.03 -28.49 -2.83
N ASN A 23 11.15 -29.09 -2.04
CA ASN A 23 10.88 -28.66 -0.66
C ASN A 23 10.48 -27.18 -0.53
N GLY A 24 9.74 -26.65 -1.51
CA GLY A 24 9.27 -25.26 -1.50
C GLY A 24 10.33 -24.20 -1.88
N MET A 25 11.52 -24.63 -2.33
CA MET A 25 12.59 -23.73 -2.78
C MET A 25 12.99 -24.03 -4.23
N PHE A 26 13.29 -22.99 -5.00
CA PHE A 26 13.91 -23.18 -6.31
C PHE A 26 15.29 -23.80 -6.17
N THR A 27 15.51 -24.86 -6.90
CA THR A 27 16.83 -25.54 -6.98
C THR A 27 17.59 -25.13 -8.24
N GLU A 28 16.87 -24.72 -9.29
CA GLU A 28 17.45 -24.27 -10.55
C GLU A 28 16.49 -23.30 -11.27
N ILE A 29 17.03 -22.25 -11.88
CA ILE A 29 16.35 -21.44 -12.88
C ILE A 29 17.34 -21.25 -14.02
N ALA A 30 17.09 -21.91 -15.16
CA ALA A 30 17.99 -21.92 -16.31
C ALA A 30 17.28 -21.43 -17.57
N SER A 31 18.02 -20.77 -18.46
CA SER A 31 17.50 -20.41 -19.79
C SER A 31 17.28 -21.67 -20.61
N THR A 32 16.28 -21.65 -21.48
CA THR A 32 15.98 -22.73 -22.44
C THR A 32 15.68 -22.14 -23.82
N ASN A 33 15.81 -22.96 -24.86
CA ASN A 33 15.37 -22.60 -26.20
C ASN A 33 13.94 -23.07 -26.49
N ASP A 34 13.35 -23.85 -25.59
CA ASP A 34 11.98 -24.34 -25.73
C ASP A 34 11.00 -23.23 -25.34
N ASN A 35 10.09 -22.89 -26.24
CA ASN A 35 9.07 -21.90 -25.98
C ASN A 35 8.01 -22.44 -25.02
N PRO A 36 7.83 -21.81 -23.84
CA PRO A 36 6.73 -22.16 -22.92
C PRO A 36 5.37 -21.81 -23.52
N ALA A 37 4.29 -22.32 -22.93
CA ALA A 37 2.95 -21.86 -23.26
C ALA A 37 2.83 -20.34 -23.00
N GLN A 38 2.06 -19.63 -23.83
CA GLN A 38 1.97 -18.16 -23.82
C GLN A 38 1.45 -17.58 -22.51
N ASP A 39 0.69 -18.34 -21.75
CA ASP A 39 0.07 -17.96 -20.48
C ASP A 39 0.92 -18.31 -19.25
N LYS A 40 2.07 -18.96 -19.43
CA LYS A 40 2.94 -19.36 -18.32
C LYS A 40 4.07 -18.36 -18.09
N TRP A 41 3.97 -17.63 -17.02
CA TRP A 41 4.97 -16.64 -16.60
C TRP A 41 5.54 -16.97 -15.22
N ILE A 42 6.82 -16.68 -15.02
CA ILE A 42 7.50 -16.76 -13.73
C ILE A 42 8.12 -15.41 -13.39
N GLY A 43 7.97 -15.00 -12.16
CA GLY A 43 8.53 -13.76 -11.62
C GLY A 43 8.56 -13.76 -10.11
N PRO A 44 9.09 -12.71 -9.50
CA PRO A 44 8.94 -12.48 -8.07
C PRO A 44 7.46 -12.44 -7.70
N PRO A 45 7.08 -12.95 -6.53
CA PRO A 45 5.70 -12.82 -6.05
C PRO A 45 5.35 -11.34 -5.82
N LEU A 46 4.07 -11.03 -5.95
CA LEU A 46 3.55 -9.68 -5.69
C LEU A 46 3.62 -9.37 -4.18
N VAL A 47 3.81 -8.08 -3.91
CA VAL A 47 3.68 -7.50 -2.57
C VAL A 47 2.68 -6.37 -2.67
N ASP A 48 1.57 -6.47 -1.95
CA ASP A 48 0.53 -5.44 -1.94
C ASP A 48 0.68 -4.53 -0.71
N LEU A 49 0.74 -3.21 -0.93
CA LEU A 49 0.95 -2.24 0.13
C LEU A 49 -0.35 -1.73 0.77
N GLN A 50 -1.51 -2.11 0.21
CA GLN A 50 -2.81 -1.63 0.68
C GLN A 50 -3.90 -2.68 0.46
N ILE A 51 -4.17 -3.50 1.47
CA ILE A 51 -5.29 -4.45 1.45
C ILE A 51 -6.23 -4.19 2.61
N ASN A 52 -7.46 -3.81 2.30
CA ASN A 52 -8.53 -3.53 3.27
C ASN A 52 -9.36 -4.78 3.62
N GLY A 53 -9.17 -5.85 2.89
CA GLY A 53 -9.85 -7.13 3.00
C GLY A 53 -9.68 -7.96 1.74
N PHE A 54 -9.92 -9.27 1.80
CA PHE A 54 -9.82 -10.15 0.64
C PHE A 54 -10.69 -11.41 0.79
N ALA A 55 -11.17 -11.96 -0.32
CA ALA A 55 -11.98 -13.19 -0.36
C ALA A 55 -13.19 -13.16 0.61
N GLY A 56 -13.87 -12.02 0.70
CA GLY A 56 -15.04 -11.83 1.56
C GLY A 56 -14.72 -11.54 3.03
N ILE A 57 -13.47 -11.44 3.40
CA ILE A 57 -13.03 -11.07 4.75
C ILE A 57 -12.69 -9.59 4.79
N ASP A 58 -13.41 -8.83 5.61
CA ASP A 58 -13.15 -7.42 5.88
C ASP A 58 -12.16 -7.28 7.04
N PHE A 59 -11.05 -6.57 6.81
CA PHE A 59 -10.03 -6.33 7.84
C PHE A 59 -10.44 -5.24 8.85
N GLN A 60 -11.51 -4.50 8.56
CA GLN A 60 -12.09 -3.52 9.49
C GLN A 60 -13.03 -4.16 10.53
N LYS A 61 -13.15 -5.47 10.56
CA LYS A 61 -14.03 -6.21 11.46
C LYS A 61 -13.50 -6.22 12.91
N ASP A 62 -14.35 -5.94 13.89
CA ASP A 62 -13.94 -5.86 15.31
C ASP A 62 -13.45 -7.20 15.88
N LYS A 63 -14.01 -8.30 15.43
CA LYS A 63 -13.69 -9.65 15.92
C LYS A 63 -13.08 -10.52 14.84
N LEU A 64 -12.09 -9.98 14.14
CA LEU A 64 -11.35 -10.75 13.15
C LEU A 64 -10.70 -11.97 13.81
N SER A 65 -10.97 -13.17 13.28
CA SER A 65 -10.44 -14.43 13.78
C SER A 65 -9.18 -14.86 13.03
N THR A 66 -8.42 -15.78 13.63
CA THR A 66 -7.24 -16.39 12.99
C THR A 66 -7.62 -17.09 11.70
N ASP A 67 -8.72 -17.85 11.69
CA ASP A 67 -9.15 -18.64 10.52
C ASP A 67 -9.58 -17.75 9.36
N GLU A 68 -10.28 -16.64 9.62
CA GLU A 68 -10.63 -15.65 8.60
C GLU A 68 -9.38 -15.03 7.98
N LEU A 69 -8.42 -14.65 8.81
CA LEU A 69 -7.17 -14.04 8.31
C LEU A 69 -6.31 -15.04 7.54
N ILE A 70 -6.28 -16.31 7.97
CA ILE A 70 -5.63 -17.39 7.21
C ILE A 70 -6.33 -17.62 5.87
N HIS A 71 -7.67 -17.59 5.84
CA HIS A 71 -8.45 -17.73 4.62
C HIS A 71 -8.10 -16.62 3.61
N ALA A 72 -8.17 -15.36 4.03
CA ALA A 72 -7.81 -14.22 3.19
C ALA A 72 -6.36 -14.30 2.69
N THR A 73 -5.42 -14.64 3.58
CA THR A 73 -4.00 -14.82 3.25
C THR A 73 -3.80 -15.92 2.21
N SER A 74 -4.47 -17.06 2.37
CA SER A 74 -4.36 -18.19 1.43
C SER A 74 -4.90 -17.84 0.04
N ALA A 75 -5.99 -17.09 -0.01
CA ALA A 75 -6.57 -16.61 -1.25
C ALA A 75 -5.65 -15.59 -1.96
N LEU A 76 -5.01 -14.68 -1.20
CA LEU A 76 -4.00 -13.76 -1.72
C LEU A 76 -2.79 -14.50 -2.31
N GLU A 77 -2.26 -15.47 -1.58
CA GLU A 77 -1.16 -16.31 -2.07
C GLU A 77 -1.53 -17.04 -3.37
N SER A 78 -2.74 -17.57 -3.44
CA SER A 78 -3.26 -18.24 -4.66
C SER A 78 -3.41 -17.28 -5.85
N SER A 79 -3.54 -15.98 -5.59
CA SER A 79 -3.59 -14.91 -6.60
C SER A 79 -2.19 -14.37 -6.95
N GLY A 80 -1.11 -14.94 -6.39
CA GLY A 80 0.27 -14.53 -6.64
C GLY A 80 0.81 -13.45 -5.70
N CYS A 81 0.01 -12.99 -4.72
CA CYS A 81 0.45 -12.04 -3.71
C CYS A 81 0.97 -12.77 -2.47
N SER A 82 2.28 -12.80 -2.28
CA SER A 82 2.90 -13.54 -1.17
C SER A 82 3.06 -12.73 0.11
N LYS A 83 3.04 -11.40 0.00
CA LYS A 83 3.17 -10.49 1.13
C LYS A 83 2.25 -9.29 0.95
N PHE A 84 1.74 -8.79 2.07
CA PHE A 84 0.90 -7.60 2.03
C PHE A 84 1.05 -6.77 3.31
N PHE A 85 0.63 -5.50 3.20
CA PHE A 85 0.41 -4.64 4.34
C PHE A 85 -1.05 -4.69 4.73
N PHE A 86 -1.30 -5.14 5.95
CA PHE A 86 -2.63 -5.14 6.53
C PHE A 86 -3.07 -3.69 6.73
N THR A 87 -4.15 -3.28 6.05
CA THR A 87 -4.58 -1.87 6.02
C THR A 87 -5.75 -1.64 6.95
N LEU A 88 -5.61 -0.63 7.79
CA LEU A 88 -6.70 -0.06 8.59
C LEU A 88 -7.02 1.35 8.07
N ILE A 89 -8.31 1.59 7.85
CA ILE A 89 -8.84 2.89 7.44
C ILE A 89 -9.41 3.66 8.63
N THR A 90 -9.70 4.95 8.43
CA THR A 90 -10.29 5.83 9.45
C THR A 90 -11.49 5.21 10.16
N ASN A 91 -11.42 5.18 11.47
CA ASN A 91 -12.51 4.82 12.38
C ASN A 91 -12.31 5.60 13.69
N GLU A 92 -13.18 5.39 14.68
CA GLU A 92 -12.95 5.82 16.06
C GLU A 92 -11.55 5.41 16.51
N TRP A 93 -10.81 6.31 17.14
CA TRP A 93 -9.39 6.10 17.45
C TRP A 93 -9.13 4.84 18.28
N ASP A 94 -9.92 4.62 19.31
CA ASP A 94 -9.76 3.46 20.18
C ASP A 94 -10.06 2.16 19.42
N ILE A 95 -11.10 2.15 18.58
CA ILE A 95 -11.45 1.01 17.73
C ILE A 95 -10.30 0.68 16.75
N MET A 96 -9.72 1.71 16.10
CA MET A 96 -8.58 1.50 15.20
C MET A 96 -7.37 0.89 15.91
N THR A 97 -7.03 1.43 17.09
CA THR A 97 -5.87 0.94 17.85
C THR A 97 -6.08 -0.45 18.41
N GLU A 98 -7.29 -0.79 18.83
CA GLU A 98 -7.67 -2.14 19.24
C GLU A 98 -7.60 -3.14 18.09
N ARG A 99 -8.11 -2.78 16.90
CA ARG A 99 -8.01 -3.62 15.69
C ARG A 99 -6.57 -3.84 15.28
N LEU A 100 -5.73 -2.80 15.31
CA LEU A 100 -4.30 -2.91 15.00
C LEU A 100 -3.60 -3.86 15.98
N ALA A 101 -3.83 -3.69 17.27
CA ALA A 101 -3.26 -4.55 18.31
C ALA A 101 -3.73 -6.01 18.15
N ARG A 102 -5.01 -6.21 17.85
CA ARG A 102 -5.57 -7.54 17.59
C ARG A 102 -4.97 -8.19 16.35
N ALA A 103 -4.91 -7.49 15.24
CA ALA A 103 -4.32 -8.00 14.00
C ALA A 103 -2.86 -8.38 14.21
N LYS A 104 -2.09 -7.56 14.94
CA LYS A 104 -0.70 -7.86 15.31
C LYS A 104 -0.58 -9.10 16.16
N GLU A 105 -1.42 -9.25 17.18
CA GLU A 105 -1.47 -10.44 18.02
C GLU A 105 -1.72 -11.72 17.21
N LEU A 106 -2.71 -11.70 16.29
CA LEU A 106 -3.03 -12.82 15.41
C LEU A 106 -1.86 -13.18 14.51
N ARG A 107 -1.24 -12.16 13.87
CA ARG A 107 -0.08 -12.33 13.02
C ARG A 107 1.08 -12.98 13.78
N ASP A 108 1.41 -12.46 14.94
CA ASP A 108 2.61 -12.88 15.68
C ASP A 108 2.48 -14.29 16.24
N LYS A 109 1.25 -14.74 16.53
CA LYS A 109 0.96 -16.09 17.02
C LYS A 109 0.92 -17.15 15.91
N HIS A 110 0.80 -16.76 14.64
CA HIS A 110 0.62 -17.72 13.57
C HIS A 110 1.73 -17.59 12.49
N PRO A 111 2.57 -18.64 12.30
CA PRO A 111 3.73 -18.57 11.37
C PRO A 111 3.38 -18.14 9.95
N LYS A 112 2.27 -18.64 9.38
CA LYS A 112 1.80 -18.28 8.04
C LYS A 112 1.46 -16.79 7.95
N LEU A 113 0.73 -16.25 8.91
CA LEU A 113 0.37 -14.85 8.97
C LEU A 113 1.61 -13.96 9.14
N LYS A 114 2.56 -14.39 9.98
CA LYS A 114 3.82 -13.69 10.19
C LYS A 114 4.68 -13.62 8.93
N GLN A 115 4.60 -14.62 8.08
CA GLN A 115 5.31 -14.65 6.80
C GLN A 115 4.64 -13.74 5.76
N ALA A 116 3.31 -13.68 5.73
CA ALA A 116 2.54 -12.99 4.71
C ALA A 116 2.29 -11.50 5.04
N ILE A 117 1.95 -11.18 6.30
CA ILE A 117 1.72 -9.78 6.72
C ILE A 117 3.07 -9.12 6.97
N ALA A 118 3.58 -8.42 5.96
CA ALA A 118 4.91 -7.80 5.98
C ALA A 118 4.96 -6.49 6.75
N GLY A 119 3.82 -5.86 7.00
CA GLY A 119 3.71 -4.58 7.69
C GLY A 119 2.27 -4.11 7.81
N TRP A 120 2.13 -2.87 8.24
CA TRP A 120 0.85 -2.21 8.54
C TRP A 120 0.70 -0.97 7.67
N HIS A 121 -0.44 -0.80 7.03
CA HIS A 121 -0.80 0.44 6.40
C HIS A 121 -1.90 1.11 7.22
N ILE A 122 -1.61 2.30 7.71
CA ILE A 122 -2.57 3.12 8.46
C ILE A 122 -3.00 4.25 7.52
N GLU A 123 -4.21 4.17 7.03
CA GLU A 123 -4.82 5.15 6.13
C GLU A 123 -5.80 6.04 6.89
N GLY A 124 -5.30 7.15 7.34
CA GLY A 124 -6.02 8.02 8.28
C GLY A 124 -5.86 7.59 9.76
N PRO A 125 -6.55 8.24 10.69
CA PRO A 125 -7.57 9.30 10.52
C PRO A 125 -7.01 10.71 10.25
N PHE A 126 -5.74 10.86 9.98
CA PHE A 126 -5.03 12.14 9.80
C PHE A 126 -5.15 12.66 8.36
N LEU A 127 -6.38 12.75 7.85
CA LEU A 127 -6.71 13.06 6.46
C LEU A 127 -7.50 14.36 6.38
N SER A 128 -7.64 14.91 5.17
CA SER A 128 -8.48 16.07 4.94
C SER A 128 -9.96 15.72 5.16
N SER A 129 -10.65 16.52 5.94
CA SER A 129 -12.12 16.43 6.08
C SER A 129 -12.88 17.16 4.97
N GLU A 130 -12.16 17.80 4.01
CA GLU A 130 -12.74 18.53 2.90
C GLU A 130 -13.54 17.59 2.00
N THR A 131 -14.75 18.02 1.61
CA THR A 131 -15.65 17.24 0.74
C THR A 131 -14.95 16.81 -0.55
N GLY A 132 -15.06 15.51 -0.86
CA GLY A 132 -14.42 14.87 -2.01
C GLY A 132 -12.99 14.41 -1.74
N TYR A 133 -12.21 15.11 -0.91
CA TYR A 133 -10.87 14.66 -0.52
C TYR A 133 -10.90 13.61 0.58
N CYS A 134 -11.84 13.68 1.51
CA CYS A 134 -12.03 12.62 2.50
C CYS A 134 -12.37 11.24 1.88
N GLY A 135 -12.91 11.21 0.66
CA GLY A 135 -13.28 9.96 -0.01
C GLY A 135 -14.30 9.15 0.81
N ALA A 136 -14.02 7.88 1.03
CA ALA A 136 -14.86 6.98 1.84
C ALA A 136 -14.65 7.12 3.36
N HIS A 137 -13.70 7.95 3.81
CA HIS A 137 -13.44 8.15 5.23
C HIS A 137 -14.44 9.12 5.84
N PRO A 138 -15.05 8.82 7.00
CA PRO A 138 -16.03 9.69 7.66
C PRO A 138 -15.36 11.00 8.12
N PRO A 139 -15.80 12.20 7.65
CA PRO A 139 -15.15 13.46 7.99
C PRO A 139 -15.18 13.78 9.49
N ASN A 140 -16.21 13.34 10.21
CA ASN A 140 -16.37 13.55 11.65
C ASN A 140 -15.41 12.68 12.50
N LEU A 141 -14.70 11.74 11.90
CA LEU A 141 -13.69 10.90 12.56
C LEU A 141 -12.27 11.32 12.22
N MET A 142 -12.08 12.38 11.43
CA MET A 142 -10.75 12.92 11.16
C MET A 142 -10.15 13.52 12.42
N LEU A 143 -8.86 13.27 12.61
CA LEU A 143 -8.13 13.67 13.81
C LEU A 143 -6.83 14.38 13.44
N GLU A 144 -6.37 15.24 14.33
CA GLU A 144 -5.02 15.78 14.29
C GLU A 144 -3.97 14.67 14.52
N ALA A 145 -2.87 14.73 13.77
CA ALA A 145 -1.75 13.79 13.89
C ALA A 145 -0.82 14.21 15.05
N THR A 146 -1.25 14.01 16.28
CA THR A 146 -0.44 14.37 17.46
C THR A 146 0.73 13.40 17.67
N VAL A 147 1.76 13.86 18.39
CA VAL A 147 2.91 13.02 18.78
C VAL A 147 2.46 11.78 19.55
N GLU A 148 1.47 11.92 20.43
CA GLU A 148 0.92 10.83 21.23
C GLU A 148 0.29 9.75 20.35
N ARG A 149 -0.54 10.15 19.39
CA ARG A 149 -1.19 9.22 18.45
C ARG A 149 -0.18 8.48 17.58
N LEU A 150 0.81 9.18 17.05
CA LEU A 150 1.89 8.56 16.28
C LEU A 150 2.72 7.60 17.13
N THR A 151 3.04 7.98 18.35
CA THR A 151 3.76 7.12 19.31
C THR A 151 2.93 5.90 19.66
N LYS A 152 1.62 6.03 19.86
CA LYS A 152 0.71 4.90 20.13
C LYS A 152 0.71 3.87 19.00
N ILE A 153 0.67 4.32 17.74
CA ILE A 153 0.81 3.40 16.58
C ILE A 153 2.16 2.67 16.65
N ARG A 154 3.25 3.37 16.96
CA ARG A 154 4.59 2.76 17.04
C ARG A 154 4.71 1.78 18.20
N GLU A 155 4.12 2.07 19.36
CA GLU A 155 4.07 1.16 20.49
C GLU A 155 3.39 -0.17 20.13
N ILE A 156 2.26 -0.11 19.43
CA ILE A 156 1.54 -1.31 18.99
C ILE A 156 2.33 -2.07 17.93
N THR A 157 2.88 -1.37 16.93
CA THR A 157 3.57 -2.01 15.81
C THR A 157 5.02 -2.35 16.09
N GLU A 158 5.60 -1.86 17.18
CA GLU A 158 6.98 -2.09 17.62
C GLU A 158 8.01 -1.75 16.51
N LYS A 159 8.70 -2.76 15.97
CA LYS A 159 9.71 -2.62 14.91
C LYS A 159 9.17 -2.93 13.52
N ASP A 160 7.91 -3.27 13.41
CA ASP A 160 7.32 -3.63 12.13
C ASP A 160 7.32 -2.45 11.14
N PRO A 161 7.41 -2.72 9.85
CA PRO A 161 7.20 -1.71 8.83
C PRO A 161 5.78 -1.10 8.92
N VAL A 162 5.72 0.22 8.92
CA VAL A 162 4.45 0.97 8.87
C VAL A 162 4.49 1.93 7.70
N LEU A 163 3.48 1.86 6.84
CA LEU A 163 3.13 2.89 5.88
C LEU A 163 2.01 3.74 6.50
N LEU A 164 2.22 5.04 6.60
CA LEU A 164 1.24 5.97 7.16
C LEU A 164 0.81 6.96 6.09
N THR A 165 -0.47 6.93 5.72
CA THR A 165 -1.07 7.88 4.78
C THR A 165 -1.73 9.02 5.55
N MET A 166 -1.30 10.25 5.24
CA MET A 166 -1.77 11.47 5.90
C MET A 166 -1.92 12.63 4.91
N ALA A 167 -2.75 13.60 5.25
CA ALA A 167 -2.86 14.89 4.58
C ALA A 167 -1.91 15.90 5.23
N PRO A 168 -0.94 16.47 4.50
CA PRO A 168 0.05 17.35 5.12
C PRO A 168 -0.45 18.78 5.44
N GLU A 169 -1.57 19.17 4.87
CA GLU A 169 -2.18 20.51 5.07
C GLU A 169 -3.04 20.62 6.33
N ILE A 170 -3.39 19.52 6.96
CA ILE A 170 -4.18 19.56 8.21
C ILE A 170 -3.39 20.20 9.35
N GLU A 171 -4.08 20.61 10.40
CA GLU A 171 -3.44 21.16 11.59
C GLU A 171 -2.36 20.21 12.13
N GLY A 172 -1.16 20.73 12.39
CA GLY A 172 -0.02 19.93 12.84
C GLY A 172 0.59 19.01 11.76
N GLY A 173 0.04 18.93 10.55
CA GLY A 173 0.41 17.94 9.52
C GLY A 173 1.90 17.91 9.18
N LEU A 174 2.52 19.07 8.93
CA LEU A 174 3.95 19.13 8.60
C LEU A 174 4.85 18.58 9.72
N SER A 175 4.56 18.92 10.97
CA SER A 175 5.30 18.42 12.13
C SER A 175 5.07 16.92 12.33
N ALA A 176 3.85 16.46 12.05
CA ALA A 176 3.49 15.05 12.10
C ALA A 176 4.26 14.21 11.06
N PHE A 177 4.44 14.72 9.83
CA PHE A 177 5.29 14.05 8.83
C PHE A 177 6.74 13.88 9.30
N SER A 178 7.32 14.91 9.91
CA SER A 178 8.67 14.83 10.50
C SER A 178 8.71 13.81 11.63
N LYS A 179 7.75 13.87 12.54
CA LYS A 179 7.68 12.96 13.69
C LYS A 179 7.45 11.50 13.27
N ALA A 180 6.60 11.26 12.28
CA ALA A 180 6.37 9.92 11.75
C ALA A 180 7.66 9.30 11.18
N ARG A 181 8.47 10.09 10.46
CA ARG A 181 9.79 9.64 9.98
C ARG A 181 10.77 9.34 11.11
N GLU A 182 10.83 10.18 12.15
CA GLU A 182 11.64 9.92 13.34
C GLU A 182 11.26 8.61 14.03
N LEU A 183 9.96 8.29 14.04
CA LEU A 183 9.44 7.01 14.53
C LEU A 183 9.68 5.84 13.56
N GLY A 184 10.33 6.07 12.41
CA GLY A 184 10.65 5.04 11.42
C GLY A 184 9.49 4.63 10.52
N PHE A 185 8.42 5.43 10.43
CA PHE A 185 7.32 5.19 9.49
C PHE A 185 7.74 5.59 8.07
N ARG A 186 7.24 4.85 7.08
CA ARG A 186 7.17 5.32 5.70
C ARG A 186 5.91 6.18 5.59
N VAL A 187 6.08 7.40 5.10
CA VAL A 187 4.99 8.37 5.02
C VAL A 187 4.51 8.53 3.58
N SER A 188 3.22 8.66 3.42
CA SER A 188 2.56 8.88 2.13
C SER A 188 1.53 10.01 2.26
N ILE A 189 1.44 10.83 1.22
CA ILE A 189 0.38 11.84 1.08
C ILE A 189 -0.84 11.12 0.50
N GLY A 190 -2.02 11.40 1.01
CA GLY A 190 -3.28 10.89 0.46
C GLY A 190 -4.48 11.58 1.08
N HIS A 191 -5.64 11.53 0.40
CA HIS A 191 -6.87 12.17 0.87
C HIS A 191 -6.64 13.63 1.25
N THR A 192 -6.15 14.43 0.31
CA THR A 192 -5.53 15.73 0.56
C THR A 192 -5.82 16.73 -0.55
N ASN A 193 -5.95 17.99 -0.20
CA ASN A 193 -5.92 19.13 -1.12
C ASN A 193 -4.67 20.01 -0.87
N ALA A 194 -3.59 19.42 -0.41
CA ALA A 194 -2.39 20.17 -0.05
C ALA A 194 -1.93 21.11 -1.18
N PRO A 195 -1.66 22.37 -0.90
CA PRO A 195 -1.07 23.28 -1.86
C PRO A 195 0.39 22.89 -2.16
N ASP A 196 0.89 23.28 -3.33
CA ASP A 196 2.21 22.91 -3.83
C ASP A 196 3.34 23.17 -2.84
N ASN A 197 3.34 24.33 -2.20
CA ASN A 197 4.37 24.69 -1.22
C ASN A 197 4.39 23.75 0.00
N ILE A 198 3.27 23.18 0.39
CA ILE A 198 3.19 22.18 1.48
C ILE A 198 3.73 20.84 1.01
N ILE A 199 3.35 20.38 -0.19
CA ILE A 199 3.89 19.15 -0.79
C ILE A 199 5.41 19.22 -0.89
N ARG A 200 5.96 20.32 -1.42
CA ARG A 200 7.42 20.52 -1.52
C ARG A 200 8.12 20.50 -0.16
N ARG A 201 7.52 21.09 0.87
CA ARG A 201 8.09 21.02 2.24
C ARG A 201 8.14 19.60 2.78
N VAL A 202 7.10 18.81 2.55
CA VAL A 202 7.08 17.41 3.00
C VAL A 202 8.11 16.59 2.24
N THR A 203 8.21 16.74 0.92
CA THR A 203 9.18 15.98 0.09
C THR A 203 10.62 16.39 0.35
N ALA A 204 10.89 17.63 0.68
CA ALA A 204 12.21 18.10 1.11
C ALA A 204 12.69 17.42 2.41
N GLY A 205 11.78 16.97 3.27
CA GLY A 205 12.09 16.24 4.50
C GLY A 205 12.46 14.76 4.30
N GLY A 206 12.39 14.24 3.08
CA GLY A 206 12.76 12.85 2.76
C GLY A 206 11.75 12.14 1.86
N SER A 207 12.02 10.87 1.59
CA SER A 207 11.18 10.01 0.74
C SER A 207 9.72 10.04 1.17
N THR A 208 8.83 10.32 0.23
CA THR A 208 7.39 10.48 0.47
C THR A 208 6.61 9.76 -0.64
N GLY A 209 5.61 8.98 -0.23
CA GLY A 209 4.65 8.37 -1.15
C GLY A 209 3.49 9.33 -1.49
N PHE A 210 2.75 8.98 -2.54
CA PHE A 210 1.41 9.47 -2.79
C PHE A 210 0.49 8.27 -2.97
N THR A 211 -0.46 8.12 -2.07
CA THR A 211 -1.32 6.95 -1.99
C THR A 211 -2.38 7.03 -3.09
N HIS A 212 -2.55 5.93 -3.87
CA HIS A 212 -3.54 5.73 -4.92
C HIS A 212 -3.86 7.00 -5.73
N LEU A 213 -2.81 7.58 -6.37
CA LEU A 213 -2.93 8.80 -7.16
C LEU A 213 -4.09 8.72 -8.17
N GLY A 214 -4.93 9.74 -8.18
CA GLY A 214 -6.18 9.78 -8.95
C GLY A 214 -7.41 9.38 -8.14
N ASN A 215 -7.22 8.99 -6.87
CA ASN A 215 -8.28 8.70 -5.90
C ASN A 215 -8.13 9.59 -4.66
N GLY A 216 -9.11 9.56 -3.76
CA GLY A 216 -9.10 10.45 -2.59
C GLY A 216 -9.10 11.94 -2.98
N CYS A 217 -9.78 12.29 -4.08
CA CYS A 217 -10.01 13.65 -4.54
C CYS A 217 -11.40 13.76 -5.19
N PRO A 218 -12.00 14.96 -5.31
CA PRO A 218 -13.28 15.16 -5.97
C PRO A 218 -13.27 14.67 -7.43
N ALA A 219 -14.43 14.22 -7.92
CA ALA A 219 -14.62 13.90 -9.34
C ALA A 219 -14.46 15.12 -10.26
N GLU A 220 -14.78 16.31 -9.75
CA GLU A 220 -14.59 17.58 -10.44
C GLU A 220 -13.46 18.37 -9.75
N LEU A 221 -12.44 18.70 -10.53
CA LEU A 221 -11.26 19.42 -10.06
C LEU A 221 -11.09 20.72 -10.87
N LYS A 222 -10.51 21.76 -10.23
CA LYS A 222 -10.10 22.95 -10.97
C LYS A 222 -9.15 22.58 -12.09
N ARG A 223 -9.41 23.07 -13.30
CA ARG A 223 -8.63 22.73 -14.50
C ARG A 223 -7.20 23.29 -14.49
N ASP A 224 -7.00 24.44 -13.82
CA ASP A 224 -5.76 25.21 -13.82
C ASP A 224 -4.82 24.85 -12.67
N ASP A 225 -5.37 24.47 -11.49
CA ASP A 225 -4.61 24.07 -10.32
C ASP A 225 -5.39 23.06 -9.48
N ASN A 226 -4.84 21.86 -9.32
CA ASN A 226 -5.45 20.80 -8.52
C ASN A 226 -4.40 19.82 -8.01
N ILE A 227 -4.80 18.96 -7.11
CA ILE A 227 -3.91 18.00 -6.45
C ILE A 227 -3.21 17.04 -7.43
N LEU A 228 -3.83 16.67 -8.53
CA LEU A 228 -3.21 15.79 -9.52
C LEU A 228 -2.04 16.48 -10.23
N TRP A 229 -2.21 17.74 -10.62
CA TRP A 229 -1.16 18.52 -11.26
C TRP A 229 0.02 18.77 -10.31
N ARG A 230 -0.27 19.15 -9.07
CA ARG A 230 0.73 19.39 -8.02
C ARG A 230 1.51 18.11 -7.69
N ALA A 231 0.82 16.96 -7.62
CA ALA A 231 1.46 15.68 -7.40
C ALA A 231 2.31 15.27 -8.59
N LEU A 232 1.77 15.27 -9.82
CA LEU A 232 2.46 14.79 -11.04
C LEU A 232 3.70 15.64 -11.40
N GLU A 233 3.71 16.91 -11.04
CA GLU A 233 4.88 17.79 -11.25
C GLU A 233 6.03 17.46 -10.31
N ASN A 234 5.73 16.93 -9.11
CA ASN A 234 6.72 16.72 -8.06
C ASN A 234 7.48 15.40 -8.24
N GLN A 235 8.67 15.46 -8.86
CA GLN A 235 9.53 14.31 -9.15
C GLN A 235 10.14 13.62 -7.92
N SER A 236 9.96 14.20 -6.71
CA SER A 236 10.45 13.62 -5.44
C SER A 236 9.45 12.66 -4.80
N LEU A 237 8.24 12.55 -5.36
CA LEU A 237 7.21 11.62 -4.89
C LEU A 237 7.40 10.23 -5.51
N THR A 238 6.98 9.22 -4.76
CA THR A 238 6.67 7.89 -5.28
C THR A 238 5.16 7.68 -5.25
N TYR A 239 4.61 6.94 -6.19
CA TYR A 239 3.15 6.87 -6.39
C TYR A 239 2.66 5.45 -6.29
N SER A 240 1.58 5.21 -5.56
CA SER A 240 0.80 3.99 -5.73
C SER A 240 -0.39 4.26 -6.65
N LEU A 241 -0.78 3.26 -7.42
CA LEU A 241 -1.90 3.31 -8.36
C LEU A 241 -2.80 2.09 -8.18
N ILE A 242 -4.09 2.24 -8.48
CA ILE A 242 -5.04 1.14 -8.59
C ILE A 242 -5.39 1.00 -10.09
N PRO A 243 -4.68 0.14 -10.86
CA PRO A 243 -4.75 0.12 -12.32
C PRO A 243 -5.86 -0.79 -12.86
N ASP A 244 -6.97 -0.91 -12.17
CA ASP A 244 -8.11 -1.78 -12.48
C ASP A 244 -9.02 -1.24 -13.60
N ARG A 245 -8.70 -0.08 -14.18
CA ARG A 245 -9.45 0.69 -15.20
C ARG A 245 -10.68 1.42 -14.65
N TRP A 246 -11.03 1.21 -13.39
CA TRP A 246 -12.14 1.91 -12.72
C TRP A 246 -11.64 3.08 -11.88
N HIS A 247 -10.61 2.84 -11.05
CA HIS A 247 -10.00 3.87 -10.22
C HIS A 247 -9.09 4.81 -11.05
N VAL A 248 -8.31 4.24 -11.97
CA VAL A 248 -7.46 5.01 -12.88
C VAL A 248 -7.81 4.63 -14.33
N SER A 249 -8.29 5.61 -15.09
CA SER A 249 -8.60 5.38 -16.50
C SER A 249 -7.36 5.02 -17.32
N PRO A 250 -7.47 4.27 -18.41
CA PRO A 250 -6.34 3.97 -19.29
C PRO A 250 -5.64 5.21 -19.85
N ALA A 251 -6.34 6.34 -20.00
CA ALA A 251 -5.75 7.60 -20.43
C ALA A 251 -4.86 8.22 -19.33
N LEU A 252 -5.39 8.34 -18.12
CA LEU A 252 -4.64 8.85 -16.96
C LEU A 252 -3.43 7.96 -16.66
N PHE A 253 -3.60 6.63 -16.69
CA PHE A 253 -2.51 5.67 -16.51
C PHE A 253 -1.35 5.93 -17.50
N ARG A 254 -1.66 6.10 -18.79
CA ARG A 254 -0.62 6.41 -19.80
C ARG A 254 0.05 7.78 -19.59
N ILE A 255 -0.70 8.78 -19.09
CA ILE A 255 -0.13 10.10 -18.76
C ILE A 255 0.85 9.97 -17.60
N ILE A 256 0.46 9.31 -16.53
CA ILE A 256 1.32 9.06 -15.37
C ILE A 256 2.62 8.39 -15.81
N HIS A 257 2.54 7.33 -16.61
CA HIS A 257 3.72 6.63 -17.13
C HIS A 257 4.62 7.43 -18.05
N LYS A 258 4.10 8.46 -18.72
CA LYS A 258 4.92 9.37 -19.53
C LYS A 258 5.66 10.41 -18.68
N LEU A 259 5.07 10.80 -17.54
CA LEU A 259 5.59 11.87 -16.71
C LEU A 259 6.50 11.35 -15.59
N ILE A 260 6.21 10.17 -15.07
CA ILE A 260 6.83 9.62 -13.88
C ILE A 260 7.75 8.46 -14.25
N ASN A 261 8.93 8.43 -13.63
CA ASN A 261 9.85 7.30 -13.78
C ASN A 261 9.20 6.02 -13.23
N ASN A 262 9.22 4.94 -14.01
CA ASN A 262 8.64 3.64 -13.61
C ASN A 262 9.15 3.08 -12.27
N LYS A 263 10.36 3.46 -11.84
CA LYS A 263 10.90 3.09 -10.52
C LYS A 263 10.23 3.82 -9.35
N SER A 264 9.45 4.85 -9.64
CA SER A 264 8.71 5.63 -8.64
C SER A 264 7.21 5.31 -8.62
N ILE A 265 6.77 4.26 -9.33
CA ILE A 265 5.37 3.83 -9.40
C ILE A 265 5.23 2.42 -8.82
N TYR A 266 4.20 2.25 -7.97
CA TYR A 266 3.77 0.97 -7.40
C TYR A 266 2.33 0.68 -7.84
N TYR A 267 1.97 -0.60 -7.95
CA TYR A 267 0.64 -1.05 -8.40
C TYR A 267 0.00 -1.91 -7.34
#